data_586b157ef0d50815a12357512f1de865
#
_entry.id   586b157ef0d50815a12357512f1de865
#
_cell.length_a   1.000
_cell.length_b   1.000
_cell.length_c   1.000
_cell.angle_alpha   90.00
_cell.angle_beta   90.00
_cell.angle_gamma   90.00
#
_symmetry.space_group_name_H-M   'P 1'
#
loop_
_entity.id
_entity.type
_entity.pdbx_description
1 polymer ?
#
loop_
_entity_poly.entity_id
_entity_poly.type
_entity_poly.pdbx_seq_one_letter_code
_entity_poly.pdbx_strand_id
1 'polypeptide(L)'
;MHRTLPYISLFVVTVLLQVFLFDNLSISIYLNPLVYVAFVALLPLDTPPVVLLASGLAMGVTMDFAMGAAGVNTIATLLVAFVRPALLRTLYTREGGVPCAGRLGRRVFLNYLIVLVLLHHAVFFSLEALSWMHLVRTLVRIVVSGAVSVAFIWIIARIFTAKLPVRV
;
A
#
# COMPACT_ATOMS: atom_id res chain seq x y z
N MET A 1 6.50 -23.70 5.68
CA MET A 1 6.16 -22.77 6.76
C MET A 1 7.07 -21.53 6.83
N HIS A 2 8.38 -21.60 6.53
CA HIS A 2 9.29 -20.42 6.62
C HIS A 2 9.04 -19.28 5.62
N ARG A 3 8.23 -19.47 4.59
CA ARG A 3 7.99 -18.43 3.56
C ARG A 3 6.89 -17.41 3.92
N THR A 4 5.95 -17.76 4.78
CA THR A 4 4.81 -16.91 5.15
C THR A 4 5.11 -15.98 6.32
N LEU A 5 6.02 -16.37 7.20
CA LEU A 5 6.36 -15.61 8.41
C LEU A 5 6.76 -14.14 8.15
N PRO A 6 7.61 -13.83 7.15
CA PRO A 6 7.94 -12.44 6.83
C PRO A 6 6.74 -11.59 6.43
N TYR A 7 5.76 -12.18 5.74
CA TYR A 7 4.55 -11.44 5.31
C TYR A 7 3.56 -11.25 6.45
N ILE A 8 3.48 -12.19 7.39
CA ILE A 8 2.71 -12.00 8.62
C ILE A 8 3.33 -10.86 9.44
N SER A 9 4.65 -10.83 9.58
CA SER A 9 5.32 -9.74 10.28
C SER A 9 5.14 -8.39 9.55
N LEU A 10 5.19 -8.38 8.23
CA LEU A 10 4.93 -7.17 7.43
C LEU A 10 3.50 -6.67 7.65
N PHE A 11 2.51 -7.58 7.65
CA PHE A 11 1.12 -7.25 7.96
C PHE A 11 1.00 -6.58 9.32
N VAL A 12 1.47 -7.23 10.37
CA VAL A 12 1.39 -6.72 11.75
C VAL A 12 2.13 -5.39 11.89
N VAL A 13 3.35 -5.28 11.35
CA VAL A 13 4.14 -4.05 11.45
C VAL A 13 3.46 -2.88 10.72
N THR A 14 2.90 -3.11 9.53
CA THR A 14 2.22 -2.03 8.80
C THR A 14 0.93 -1.60 9.49
N VAL A 15 0.17 -2.52 10.09
CA VAL A 15 -1.00 -2.21 10.93
C VAL A 15 -0.59 -1.37 12.13
N LEU A 16 0.41 -1.80 12.89
CA LEU A 16 0.88 -1.08 14.07
C LEU A 16 1.42 0.31 13.72
N LEU A 17 2.23 0.43 12.66
CA LEU A 17 2.72 1.72 12.19
C LEU A 17 1.57 2.65 11.80
N GLN A 18 0.56 2.14 11.10
CA GLN A 18 -0.58 2.95 10.68
C GLN A 18 -1.36 3.46 11.90
N VAL A 19 -1.77 2.56 12.79
CA VAL A 19 -2.65 2.89 13.92
C VAL A 19 -1.93 3.75 14.97
N PHE A 20 -0.72 3.36 15.37
CA PHE A 20 -0.03 4.05 16.48
C PHE A 20 0.77 5.27 16.05
N LEU A 21 1.29 5.30 14.84
CA LEU A 21 2.12 6.41 14.37
C LEU A 21 1.34 7.32 13.45
N PHE A 22 0.84 6.83 12.33
CA PHE A 22 0.31 7.67 11.26
C PHE A 22 -1.09 8.22 11.53
N ASP A 23 -1.97 7.43 12.15
CA ASP A 23 -3.31 7.88 12.51
C ASP A 23 -3.30 8.94 13.63
N ASN A 24 -2.27 8.89 14.50
CA ASN A 24 -2.05 9.86 15.57
C ASN A 24 -1.23 11.09 15.14
N LEU A 25 -0.69 11.12 13.92
CA LEU A 25 0.06 12.27 13.40
C LEU A 25 -0.88 13.38 12.92
N SER A 26 -1.44 14.14 13.87
CA SER A 26 -2.32 15.30 13.61
C SER A 26 -1.51 16.54 13.16
N ILE A 27 -0.58 16.39 12.21
CA ILE A 27 0.28 17.51 11.76
C ILE A 27 -0.52 18.51 10.93
N SER A 28 -1.46 18.04 10.11
CA SER A 28 -2.27 18.89 9.24
C SER A 28 -3.53 18.17 8.78
N ILE A 29 -4.60 18.93 8.57
CA ILE A 29 -5.85 18.44 7.97
C ILE A 29 -5.65 17.89 6.54
N TYR A 30 -4.53 18.24 5.90
CA TYR A 30 -4.17 17.79 4.55
C TYR A 30 -3.26 16.56 4.54
N LEU A 31 -2.71 16.17 5.69
CA LEU A 31 -1.71 15.12 5.79
C LEU A 31 -2.27 13.93 6.56
N ASN A 32 -2.64 12.89 5.84
CA ASN A 32 -3.03 11.59 6.39
C ASN A 32 -2.38 10.48 5.56
N PRO A 33 -1.13 10.11 5.85
CA PRO A 33 -0.42 9.08 5.11
C PRO A 33 -0.99 7.69 5.40
N LEU A 34 -1.32 6.94 4.34
CA LEU A 34 -1.85 5.58 4.45
C LEU A 34 -0.73 4.58 4.06
N VAL A 35 0.06 4.19 5.05
CA VAL A 35 1.29 3.40 4.85
C VAL A 35 1.03 1.90 4.83
N TYR A 36 -0.08 1.42 5.40
CA TYR A 36 -0.45 0.00 5.40
C TYR A 36 -0.60 -0.62 4.00
N VAL A 37 -0.77 0.21 2.96
CA VAL A 37 -0.73 -0.20 1.55
C VAL A 37 0.58 -0.90 1.19
N ALA A 38 1.67 -0.63 1.93
CA ALA A 38 2.95 -1.32 1.80
C ALA A 38 2.80 -2.84 1.83
N PHE A 39 1.90 -3.36 2.65
CA PHE A 39 1.65 -4.80 2.73
C PHE A 39 1.25 -5.38 1.38
N VAL A 40 0.21 -4.83 0.75
CA VAL A 40 -0.25 -5.29 -0.57
C VAL A 40 0.81 -5.03 -1.64
N ALA A 41 1.48 -3.87 -1.59
CA ALA A 41 2.51 -3.50 -2.55
C ALA A 41 3.70 -4.47 -2.55
N LEU A 42 4.09 -5.00 -1.38
CA LEU A 42 5.28 -5.82 -1.21
C LEU A 42 5.01 -7.33 -1.18
N LEU A 43 3.79 -7.78 -1.41
CA LEU A 43 3.51 -9.20 -1.62
C LEU A 43 4.30 -9.74 -2.83
N PRO A 44 4.65 -11.04 -2.88
CA PRO A 44 5.37 -11.63 -3.99
C PRO A 44 4.73 -11.34 -5.36
N LEU A 45 5.56 -11.28 -6.40
CA LEU A 45 5.09 -11.05 -7.78
C LEU A 45 4.23 -12.21 -8.30
N ASP A 46 4.54 -13.41 -7.85
CA ASP A 46 3.90 -14.69 -8.17
C ASP A 46 2.71 -15.03 -7.26
N THR A 47 2.24 -14.07 -6.44
CA THR A 47 1.06 -14.30 -5.57
C THR A 47 -0.18 -14.55 -6.42
N PRO A 48 -0.88 -15.70 -6.21
CA PRO A 48 -2.12 -15.99 -6.91
C PRO A 48 -3.17 -14.89 -6.70
N PRO A 49 -3.97 -14.54 -7.72
CA PRO A 49 -4.95 -13.44 -7.61
C PRO A 49 -5.92 -13.59 -6.44
N VAL A 50 -6.37 -14.81 -6.17
CA VAL A 50 -7.28 -15.08 -5.04
C VAL A 50 -6.60 -14.78 -3.69
N VAL A 51 -5.35 -15.20 -3.53
CA VAL A 51 -4.58 -14.95 -2.30
C VAL A 51 -4.29 -13.45 -2.15
N LEU A 52 -3.98 -12.77 -3.25
CA LEU A 52 -3.74 -11.34 -3.27
C LEU A 52 -5.00 -10.55 -2.85
N LEU A 53 -6.15 -10.89 -3.41
CA LEU A 53 -7.43 -10.26 -3.06
C LEU A 53 -7.83 -10.56 -1.60
N ALA A 54 -7.67 -11.82 -1.16
CA ALA A 54 -7.93 -12.19 0.24
C ALA A 54 -7.01 -11.44 1.21
N SER A 55 -5.74 -11.25 0.84
CA SER A 55 -4.78 -10.46 1.63
C SER A 55 -5.15 -8.97 1.68
N GLY A 56 -5.59 -8.41 0.54
CA GLY A 56 -6.10 -7.05 0.46
C GLY A 56 -7.37 -6.86 1.30
N LEU A 57 -8.30 -7.81 1.23
CA LEU A 57 -9.51 -7.81 2.05
C LEU A 57 -9.17 -7.85 3.54
N ALA A 58 -8.31 -8.78 3.96
CA ALA A 58 -7.88 -8.91 5.35
C ALA A 58 -7.25 -7.61 5.88
N MET A 59 -6.36 -6.99 5.09
CA MET A 59 -5.73 -5.72 5.46
C MET A 59 -6.76 -4.59 5.55
N GLY A 60 -7.62 -4.44 4.55
CA GLY A 60 -8.63 -3.38 4.51
C GLY A 60 -9.63 -3.48 5.67
N VAL A 61 -10.16 -4.68 5.91
CA VAL A 61 -11.08 -4.96 7.05
C VAL A 61 -10.40 -4.67 8.39
N THR A 62 -9.15 -5.09 8.56
CA THR A 62 -8.39 -4.80 9.78
C THR A 62 -8.24 -3.29 10.00
N MET A 63 -7.97 -2.53 8.93
CA MET A 63 -7.87 -1.06 9.02
C MET A 63 -9.21 -0.40 9.29
N ASP A 64 -10.30 -0.88 8.67
CA ASP A 64 -11.63 -0.35 8.93
C ASP A 64 -12.04 -0.52 10.40
N PHE A 65 -11.76 -1.68 11.00
CA PHE A 65 -11.99 -1.90 12.43
C PHE A 65 -11.07 -1.05 13.32
N ALA A 66 -9.80 -0.95 12.96
CA ALA A 66 -8.82 -0.24 13.79
C ALA A 66 -9.01 1.29 13.77
N MET A 67 -9.44 1.84 12.63
CA MET A 67 -9.60 3.29 12.43
C MET A 67 -11.06 3.73 12.52
N GLY A 68 -12.01 2.81 12.76
CA GLY A 68 -13.45 3.13 12.82
C GLY A 68 -14.03 3.57 11.47
N ALA A 69 -13.44 3.13 10.35
CA ALA A 69 -13.88 3.49 9.02
C ALA A 69 -14.96 2.51 8.52
N ALA A 70 -15.95 3.04 7.79
CA ALA A 70 -17.12 2.28 7.33
C ALA A 70 -16.86 1.50 6.02
N GLY A 71 -15.77 0.73 5.93
CA GLY A 71 -15.44 -0.07 4.74
C GLY A 71 -14.61 0.67 3.69
N VAL A 72 -14.24 1.92 3.92
CA VAL A 72 -13.49 2.75 2.96
C VAL A 72 -12.10 2.19 2.71
N ASN A 73 -11.39 1.76 3.78
CA ASN A 73 -10.09 1.12 3.67
C ASN A 73 -10.18 -0.21 2.91
N THR A 74 -11.22 -0.99 3.17
CA THR A 74 -11.47 -2.27 2.47
C THR A 74 -11.63 -2.06 0.98
N ILE A 75 -12.48 -1.12 0.55
CA ILE A 75 -12.73 -0.83 -0.86
C ILE A 75 -11.45 -0.37 -1.55
N ALA A 76 -10.73 0.59 -0.95
CA ALA A 76 -9.50 1.13 -1.51
C ALA A 76 -8.41 0.05 -1.65
N THR A 77 -8.25 -0.80 -0.62
CA THR A 77 -7.21 -1.84 -0.61
C THR A 77 -7.53 -2.98 -1.57
N LEU A 78 -8.81 -3.38 -1.68
CA LEU A 78 -9.25 -4.40 -2.65
C LEU A 78 -9.03 -3.92 -4.09
N LEU A 79 -9.33 -2.67 -4.40
CA LEU A 79 -9.09 -2.13 -5.73
C LEU A 79 -7.60 -2.16 -6.07
N VAL A 80 -6.74 -1.75 -5.13
CA VAL A 80 -5.29 -1.81 -5.30
C VAL A 80 -4.82 -3.25 -5.52
N ALA A 81 -5.31 -4.21 -4.72
CA ALA A 81 -4.98 -5.62 -4.89
C ALA A 81 -5.42 -6.15 -6.26
N PHE A 82 -6.58 -5.71 -6.76
CA PHE A 82 -7.10 -6.09 -8.07
C PHE A 82 -6.26 -5.53 -9.22
N VAL A 83 -5.89 -4.25 -9.16
CA VAL A 83 -5.15 -3.56 -10.24
C VAL A 83 -3.67 -3.93 -10.24
N ARG A 84 -3.10 -4.29 -9.10
CA ARG A 84 -1.66 -4.57 -8.92
C ARG A 84 -1.07 -5.55 -9.94
N PRO A 85 -1.67 -6.71 -10.26
CA PRO A 85 -1.10 -7.63 -11.24
C PRO A 85 -1.02 -7.05 -12.64
N ALA A 86 -2.04 -6.29 -13.06
CA ALA A 86 -2.05 -5.61 -14.36
C ALA A 86 -0.95 -4.55 -14.44
N LEU A 87 -0.81 -3.73 -13.39
CA LEU A 87 0.25 -2.73 -13.29
C LEU A 87 1.65 -3.34 -13.35
N LEU A 88 1.88 -4.44 -12.64
CA LEU A 88 3.17 -5.13 -12.65
C LEU A 88 3.49 -5.74 -14.02
N ARG A 89 2.51 -6.34 -14.71
CA ARG A 89 2.71 -6.87 -16.08
C ARG A 89 3.10 -5.78 -17.08
N THR A 90 2.55 -4.57 -16.92
CA THR A 90 2.87 -3.43 -17.79
C THR A 90 4.28 -2.89 -17.53
N LEU A 91 4.70 -2.88 -16.26
CA LEU A 91 5.97 -2.27 -15.84
C LEU A 91 7.14 -3.26 -15.80
N TYR A 92 6.87 -4.56 -15.71
CA TYR A 92 7.89 -5.56 -15.45
C TYR A 92 7.53 -6.94 -16.01
N THR A 93 8.44 -7.51 -16.80
CA THR A 93 8.22 -8.77 -17.55
C THR A 93 8.81 -10.01 -16.87
N ARG A 94 9.61 -9.89 -15.82
CA ARG A 94 10.26 -11.03 -15.14
C ARG A 94 9.37 -11.58 -14.02
N GLU A 95 9.36 -12.89 -13.85
CA GLU A 95 8.55 -13.59 -12.86
C GLU A 95 9.29 -13.77 -11.52
N GLY A 96 8.50 -13.80 -10.43
CA GLY A 96 8.91 -14.23 -9.10
C GLY A 96 9.59 -13.17 -8.23
N GLY A 97 9.56 -13.40 -6.92
CA GLY A 97 10.16 -12.58 -5.88
C GLY A 97 9.34 -11.38 -5.43
N VAL A 98 9.92 -10.55 -4.57
CA VAL A 98 9.26 -9.37 -4.00
C VAL A 98 9.56 -8.15 -4.86
N PRO A 99 8.55 -7.30 -5.15
CA PRO A 99 8.79 -6.02 -5.83
C PRO A 99 9.70 -5.14 -4.98
N CYS A 100 10.87 -4.80 -5.51
CA CYS A 100 11.82 -3.91 -4.84
C CYS A 100 12.71 -3.21 -5.86
N ALA A 101 13.38 -2.14 -5.41
CA ALA A 101 14.26 -1.36 -6.26
C ALA A 101 15.44 -2.17 -6.85
N GLY A 102 15.94 -3.19 -6.13
CA GLY A 102 17.00 -4.07 -6.61
C GLY A 102 16.56 -5.00 -7.74
N ARG A 103 15.29 -5.40 -7.77
CA ARG A 103 14.73 -6.33 -8.75
C ARG A 103 14.11 -5.62 -9.95
N LEU A 104 13.28 -4.62 -9.72
CA LEU A 104 12.60 -3.87 -10.76
C LEU A 104 13.46 -2.72 -11.35
N GLY A 105 14.51 -2.31 -10.65
CA GLY A 105 15.18 -1.05 -10.89
C GLY A 105 14.51 0.11 -10.17
N ARG A 106 15.31 1.11 -9.77
CA ARG A 106 14.81 2.23 -8.92
C ARG A 106 13.65 2.99 -9.55
N ARG A 107 13.73 3.32 -10.84
CA ARG A 107 12.69 4.09 -11.56
C ARG A 107 11.39 3.31 -11.68
N VAL A 108 11.46 2.06 -12.10
CA VAL A 108 10.28 1.20 -12.27
C VAL A 108 9.59 0.96 -10.94
N PHE A 109 10.37 0.67 -9.90
CA PHE A 109 9.82 0.47 -8.56
C PHE A 109 9.18 1.74 -7.99
N LEU A 110 9.79 2.91 -8.20
CA LEU A 110 9.21 4.19 -7.78
C LEU A 110 7.90 4.49 -8.53
N ASN A 111 7.88 4.33 -9.85
CA ASN A 111 6.66 4.50 -10.65
C ASN A 111 5.55 3.54 -10.20
N TYR A 112 5.90 2.29 -9.93
CA TYR A 112 4.98 1.29 -9.38
C TYR A 112 4.36 1.76 -8.05
N LEU A 113 5.19 2.22 -7.11
CA LEU A 113 4.70 2.73 -5.82
C LEU A 113 3.84 3.98 -5.99
N ILE A 114 4.26 4.93 -6.82
CA ILE A 114 3.50 6.17 -7.06
C ILE A 114 2.10 5.86 -7.59
N VAL A 115 2.00 5.05 -8.65
CA VAL A 115 0.70 4.73 -9.25
C VAL A 115 -0.19 3.99 -8.26
N LEU A 116 0.34 3.00 -7.57
CA LEU A 116 -0.41 2.16 -6.64
C LEU A 116 -0.89 2.95 -5.41
N VAL A 117 -0.02 3.78 -4.85
CA VAL A 117 -0.33 4.63 -3.69
C VAL A 117 -1.31 5.74 -4.07
N LEU A 118 -1.10 6.42 -5.20
CA LEU A 118 -2.02 7.46 -5.65
C LEU A 118 -3.42 6.89 -5.95
N LEU A 119 -3.49 5.71 -6.57
CA LEU A 119 -4.76 5.03 -6.79
C LEU A 119 -5.49 4.74 -5.47
N HIS A 120 -4.77 4.20 -4.48
CA HIS A 120 -5.32 3.94 -3.16
C HIS A 120 -5.84 5.23 -2.50
N HIS A 121 -5.01 6.27 -2.45
CA HIS A 121 -5.37 7.54 -1.83
C HIS A 121 -6.53 8.23 -2.58
N ALA A 122 -6.57 8.13 -3.91
CA ALA A 122 -7.67 8.68 -4.70
C ALA A 122 -9.00 8.03 -4.33
N VAL A 123 -9.03 6.70 -4.24
CA VAL A 123 -10.26 5.98 -3.84
C VAL A 123 -10.63 6.29 -2.40
N PHE A 124 -9.67 6.17 -1.48
CA PHE A 124 -9.91 6.42 -0.06
C PHE A 124 -10.46 7.82 0.20
N PHE A 125 -9.77 8.87 -0.23
CA PHE A 125 -10.19 10.25 0.04
C PHE A 125 -11.44 10.68 -0.73
N SER A 126 -11.70 10.09 -1.91
CA SER A 126 -12.94 10.34 -2.63
C SER A 126 -14.14 9.75 -1.91
N LEU A 127 -14.01 8.53 -1.38
CA LEU A 127 -15.06 7.88 -0.60
C LEU A 127 -15.25 8.55 0.77
N GLU A 128 -14.17 8.96 1.43
CA GLU A 128 -14.22 9.70 2.69
C GLU A 128 -14.92 11.06 2.52
N ALA A 129 -14.63 11.79 1.44
CA ALA A 129 -15.17 13.11 1.22
C ALA A 129 -16.65 13.09 0.81
N LEU A 130 -17.09 12.11 0.01
CA LEU A 130 -18.45 11.95 -0.58
C LEU A 130 -19.11 13.27 -1.06
N SER A 131 -18.30 14.27 -1.41
CA SER A 131 -18.78 15.61 -1.76
C SER A 131 -17.89 16.26 -2.81
N TRP A 132 -18.53 16.71 -3.89
CA TRP A 132 -17.90 17.46 -4.97
C TRP A 132 -17.48 18.89 -4.55
N MET A 133 -18.07 19.44 -3.50
CA MET A 133 -17.76 20.80 -3.02
C MET A 133 -16.33 20.95 -2.50
N HIS A 134 -15.68 19.87 -2.13
CA HIS A 134 -14.31 19.88 -1.56
C HIS A 134 -13.25 19.26 -2.48
N LEU A 135 -13.51 19.20 -3.78
CA LEU A 135 -12.65 18.52 -4.75
C LEU A 135 -11.17 18.97 -4.68
N VAL A 136 -10.93 20.28 -4.64
CA VAL A 136 -9.57 20.84 -4.55
C VAL A 136 -8.87 20.38 -3.27
N ARG A 137 -9.56 20.41 -2.14
CA ARG A 137 -9.04 19.94 -0.86
C ARG A 137 -8.71 18.44 -0.92
N THR A 138 -9.60 17.64 -1.50
CA THR A 138 -9.39 16.19 -1.68
C THR A 138 -8.19 15.92 -2.58
N LEU A 139 -8.02 16.63 -3.69
CA LEU A 139 -6.85 16.49 -4.56
C LEU A 139 -5.54 16.83 -3.85
N VAL A 140 -5.51 17.90 -3.07
CA VAL A 140 -4.33 18.25 -2.26
C VAL A 140 -4.01 17.16 -1.25
N ARG A 141 -5.01 16.61 -0.55
CA ARG A 141 -4.84 15.48 0.38
C ARG A 141 -4.27 14.24 -0.32
N ILE A 142 -4.78 13.89 -1.49
CA ILE A 142 -4.29 12.76 -2.28
C ILE A 142 -2.80 12.92 -2.61
N VAL A 143 -2.40 14.10 -3.12
CA VAL A 143 -1.02 14.34 -3.56
C VAL A 143 -0.07 14.41 -2.36
N VAL A 144 -0.40 15.20 -1.35
CA VAL A 144 0.47 15.41 -0.19
C VAL A 144 0.62 14.14 0.64
N SER A 145 -0.50 13.50 0.99
CA SER A 145 -0.48 12.25 1.76
C SER A 145 0.15 11.11 0.95
N GLY A 146 -0.15 11.04 -0.36
CA GLY A 146 0.43 10.06 -1.26
C GLY A 146 1.95 10.17 -1.37
N ALA A 147 2.48 11.39 -1.51
CA ALA A 147 3.94 11.61 -1.58
C ALA A 147 4.65 11.14 -0.30
N VAL A 148 4.10 11.48 0.86
CA VAL A 148 4.64 11.04 2.16
C VAL A 148 4.53 9.51 2.29
N SER A 149 3.39 8.93 1.92
CA SER A 149 3.20 7.46 1.94
C SER A 149 4.20 6.74 1.05
N VAL A 150 4.46 7.23 -0.16
CA VAL A 150 5.47 6.65 -1.08
C VAL A 150 6.86 6.67 -0.43
N ALA A 151 7.25 7.77 0.22
CA ALA A 151 8.55 7.86 0.89
C ALA A 151 8.68 6.81 2.02
N PHE A 152 7.66 6.69 2.87
CA PHE A 152 7.68 5.70 3.96
C PHE A 152 7.61 4.26 3.43
N ILE A 153 6.78 3.97 2.43
CA ILE A 153 6.70 2.64 1.82
C ILE A 153 8.02 2.26 1.15
N TRP A 154 8.72 3.21 0.56
CA TRP A 154 10.07 2.99 0.02
C TRP A 154 11.06 2.58 1.12
N ILE A 155 11.02 3.23 2.28
CA ILE A 155 11.86 2.89 3.43
C ILE A 155 11.50 1.49 3.95
N ILE A 156 10.20 1.21 4.14
CA ILE A 156 9.71 -0.11 4.58
C ILE A 156 10.17 -1.19 3.60
N ALA A 157 10.04 -0.95 2.29
CA ALA A 157 10.48 -1.88 1.27
C ALA A 157 11.98 -2.18 1.36
N ARG A 158 12.81 -1.17 1.60
CA ARG A 158 14.26 -1.36 1.78
C ARG A 158 14.58 -2.23 2.99
N ILE A 159 13.95 -1.94 4.14
CA ILE A 159 14.18 -2.70 5.38
C ILE A 159 13.67 -4.14 5.23
N PHE A 160 12.47 -4.30 4.67
CA PHE A 160 11.85 -5.61 4.49
C PHE A 160 12.64 -6.49 3.53
N THR A 161 13.04 -5.96 2.37
CA THR A 161 13.76 -6.74 1.36
C THR A 161 15.21 -7.04 1.75
N ALA A 162 15.84 -6.21 2.58
CA ALA A 162 17.17 -6.49 3.11
C ALA A 162 17.20 -7.72 4.04
N LYS A 163 16.08 -8.06 4.66
CA LYS A 163 15.95 -9.22 5.56
C LYS A 163 15.53 -10.50 4.84
N LEU A 164 15.13 -10.41 3.58
CA LEU A 164 14.75 -11.59 2.80
C LEU A 164 15.99 -12.24 2.21
N PRO A 165 16.14 -13.58 2.28
CA PRO A 165 17.24 -14.27 1.64
C PRO A 165 17.19 -14.02 0.14
N VAL A 166 18.24 -13.39 -0.39
CA VAL A 166 18.43 -13.18 -1.83
C VAL A 166 18.53 -14.57 -2.46
N ARG A 167 17.48 -15.04 -3.11
CA ARG A 167 17.63 -16.12 -4.08
C ARG A 167 18.00 -15.50 -5.41
N VAL A 168 19.27 -15.67 -5.73
CA VAL A 168 19.81 -15.52 -7.08
C VAL A 168 19.08 -16.48 -8.01
#